data_5ea4e43140081fa493f626eefb6acf15
#
_entry.id   5ea4e43140081fa493f626eefb6acf15
#
_cell.length_a   1.000
_cell.length_b   1.000
_cell.length_c   1.000
_cell.angle_alpha   90.00
_cell.angle_beta   90.00
_cell.angle_gamma   90.00
#
_symmetry.space_group_name_H-M   'P 1'
#
loop_
_entity.id
_entity.type
_entity.pdbx_description
1 polymer ?
#
loop_
_entity_poly.entity_id
_entity_poly.type
_entity_poly.pdbx_seq_one_letter_code
_entity_poly.pdbx_strand_id
1 'polypeptide(L)'
;MVSNMNLRRRLGKTRWHLVVGAAIMWVGGRDVNGQTSTTAARSADFDVYVPTRYDAKRRWPILFVLDPRGRATVALELFKPAAEQLGYIVMSSRRSLSDSNDPDVNVRAFNTMLDAAQSDYSIDLHRLYIAGFSGTARAAVSFAVELRGRVAGVVAVGAAPTGGEFAFARDSTFAYFAAAGETDFNHEEVVAATERMRSAKVPYRLEFFPGPHSWPPTDVCGGALEWFTLRAMRGGLVPTDSGRMASHLDRELEAADAREKSGRLADAVRLYAAISRDYPPSPRLEIARKASAAIERRPEYAAWLRRTSELMDRDLKQSRELPEIVKWFRTERNVPSADALGDRLKLTDLLRQSTQGDSLSAPAAMRILARTLAVLSFYEPRSLIDAGDFTRARRMLEVAARIAPLRGEGCALLNEVNRRDPPREAAPSCS
;
A
#
# COMPACT_ATOMS: atom_id res chain seq x y z
N MET A 1 -5.43 13.22 12.66
CA MET A 1 -5.37 14.53 11.97
C MET A 1 -4.49 15.57 12.65
N VAL A 2 -3.75 15.26 13.70
CA VAL A 2 -2.94 16.22 14.48
C VAL A 2 -1.44 16.16 14.12
N SER A 3 -0.96 15.17 13.39
CA SER A 3 0.48 14.98 13.11
C SER A 3 1.04 15.70 11.87
N ASN A 4 0.20 16.21 10.96
CA ASN A 4 0.69 16.75 9.67
C ASN A 4 1.00 18.26 9.62
N MET A 5 0.69 19.01 10.66
CA MET A 5 0.98 20.48 10.66
C MET A 5 2.42 20.84 11.00
N ASN A 6 3.18 19.94 11.62
CA ASN A 6 4.57 20.20 12.00
C ASN A 6 5.62 19.83 10.95
N LEU A 7 5.26 19.01 9.97
CA LEU A 7 6.19 18.56 8.92
C LEU A 7 6.60 19.71 7.97
N ARG A 8 5.65 20.60 7.61
CA ARG A 8 5.94 21.72 6.70
C ARG A 8 6.92 22.78 7.26
N ARG A 9 7.03 22.93 8.59
CA ARG A 9 7.95 23.91 9.19
C ARG A 9 9.39 23.41 9.35
N ARG A 10 9.61 22.11 9.35
CA ARG A 10 10.96 21.51 9.50
C ARG A 10 11.62 21.13 8.19
N LEU A 11 10.86 20.70 7.17
CA LEU A 11 11.39 20.32 5.86
C LEU A 11 11.89 21.52 5.02
N GLY A 12 11.51 22.75 5.37
CA GLY A 12 11.92 23.97 4.62
C GLY A 12 13.36 24.40 4.80
N LYS A 13 14.19 23.73 5.60
CA LYS A 13 15.59 24.15 5.85
C LYS A 13 16.64 23.05 5.74
N THR A 14 16.27 21.80 5.48
CA THR A 14 17.28 20.77 5.26
C THR A 14 17.67 20.76 3.78
N ARG A 15 18.77 21.45 3.46
CA ARG A 15 19.42 21.36 2.15
C ARG A 15 19.92 19.94 1.98
N TRP A 16 19.25 19.18 1.13
CA TRP A 16 19.74 17.88 0.65
C TRP A 16 21.04 18.09 -0.11
N HIS A 17 22.16 17.92 0.55
CA HIS A 17 23.43 17.80 -0.14
C HIS A 17 23.55 16.37 -0.71
N LEU A 18 22.94 16.16 -1.87
CA LEU A 18 23.32 15.07 -2.75
C LEU A 18 24.74 15.40 -3.24
N VAL A 19 25.74 14.86 -2.57
CA VAL A 19 27.13 14.86 -3.07
C VAL A 19 27.17 13.87 -4.22
N VAL A 20 26.94 14.38 -5.43
CA VAL A 20 27.34 13.70 -6.65
C VAL A 20 28.83 13.97 -6.82
N GLY A 21 29.63 13.27 -6.05
CA GLY A 21 31.08 13.22 -6.26
C GLY A 21 31.39 12.28 -7.40
N ALA A 22 31.68 12.81 -8.58
CA ALA A 22 32.40 12.09 -9.60
C ALA A 22 33.84 11.91 -9.10
N ALA A 23 34.18 10.77 -8.54
CA ALA A 23 35.53 10.33 -8.33
C ALA A 23 35.76 9.06 -9.16
N ILE A 24 36.32 9.26 -10.36
CA ILE A 24 36.99 8.21 -11.09
C ILE A 24 38.32 7.98 -10.38
N MET A 25 38.43 6.88 -9.65
CA MET A 25 39.75 6.33 -9.32
C MET A 25 39.74 4.81 -9.56
N TRP A 26 40.58 4.46 -10.46
CA TRP A 26 40.92 3.12 -10.89
C TRP A 26 41.81 2.47 -9.81
N VAL A 27 41.42 1.39 -9.20
CA VAL A 27 42.30 0.49 -8.44
C VAL A 27 41.91 -0.97 -8.64
N GLY A 28 42.82 -1.71 -9.23
CA GLY A 28 43.22 -3.07 -8.97
C GLY A 28 42.15 -4.17 -8.86
N GLY A 29 42.23 -5.10 -9.83
CA GLY A 29 41.45 -6.33 -9.84
C GLY A 29 41.63 -7.18 -8.58
N ARG A 30 40.55 -7.75 -8.10
CA ARG A 30 40.53 -8.99 -7.35
C ARG A 30 39.70 -10.00 -8.12
N ASP A 31 40.34 -11.12 -8.42
CA ASP A 31 39.69 -12.31 -8.99
C ASP A 31 38.62 -12.79 -8.04
N VAL A 32 37.38 -12.76 -8.47
CA VAL A 32 36.26 -13.41 -7.80
C VAL A 32 35.89 -14.63 -8.62
N ASN A 33 36.39 -15.78 -8.20
CA ASN A 33 35.92 -17.07 -8.67
C ASN A 33 34.43 -17.20 -8.40
N GLY A 34 33.65 -17.30 -9.48
CA GLY A 34 32.22 -17.39 -9.45
C GLY A 34 31.72 -18.69 -8.82
N GLN A 35 30.97 -18.52 -7.75
CA GLN A 35 29.88 -19.44 -7.42
C GLN A 35 28.62 -18.58 -7.27
N THR A 36 27.75 -18.65 -8.26
CA THR A 36 26.40 -18.08 -8.24
C THR A 36 25.55 -18.86 -7.25
N SER A 37 25.64 -18.49 -5.98
CA SER A 37 24.69 -18.93 -4.97
C SER A 37 23.45 -18.02 -5.06
N THR A 38 22.31 -18.58 -5.46
CA THR A 38 20.99 -17.94 -5.51
C THR A 38 20.41 -17.71 -4.11
N THR A 39 21.24 -17.27 -3.18
CA THR A 39 20.83 -17.03 -1.80
C THR A 39 20.60 -15.54 -1.63
N ALA A 40 19.41 -15.16 -1.15
CA ALA A 40 19.19 -13.78 -0.73
C ALA A 40 20.25 -13.40 0.28
N ALA A 41 21.14 -12.46 -0.04
CA ALA A 41 22.12 -11.97 0.90
C ALA A 41 21.39 -11.16 1.97
N ARG A 42 21.76 -11.39 3.24
CA ARG A 42 21.16 -10.72 4.39
C ARG A 42 22.17 -9.77 5.01
N SER A 43 21.75 -8.52 5.19
CA SER A 43 22.47 -7.56 6.03
C SER A 43 21.67 -7.30 7.31
N ALA A 44 22.26 -6.54 8.25
CA ALA A 44 21.53 -6.08 9.43
C ALA A 44 20.39 -5.10 9.09
N ASP A 45 20.47 -4.45 7.90
CA ASP A 45 19.60 -3.35 7.52
C ASP A 45 18.60 -3.71 6.41
N PHE A 46 18.89 -4.73 5.60
CA PHE A 46 18.03 -5.13 4.48
C PHE A 46 18.28 -6.57 4.03
N ASP A 47 17.33 -7.14 3.30
CA ASP A 47 17.49 -8.34 2.49
C ASP A 47 17.61 -7.95 1.01
N VAL A 48 18.39 -8.69 0.24
CA VAL A 48 18.50 -8.50 -1.20
C VAL A 48 18.26 -9.81 -1.95
N TYR A 49 17.53 -9.72 -3.04
CA TYR A 49 17.39 -10.78 -4.03
C TYR A 49 17.98 -10.31 -5.36
N VAL A 50 18.85 -11.13 -5.93
CA VAL A 50 19.47 -10.92 -7.23
C VAL A 50 19.03 -12.06 -8.15
N PRO A 51 18.49 -11.78 -9.36
CA PRO A 51 18.06 -12.82 -10.29
C PRO A 51 19.21 -13.76 -10.67
N THR A 52 18.91 -15.04 -10.90
CA THR A 52 19.90 -16.08 -11.24
C THR A 52 20.72 -15.74 -12.50
N ARG A 53 20.11 -15.00 -13.43
CA ARG A 53 20.73 -14.55 -14.69
C ARG A 53 21.43 -13.18 -14.58
N TYR A 54 21.70 -12.69 -13.37
CA TYR A 54 22.37 -11.42 -13.18
C TYR A 54 23.77 -11.43 -13.83
N ASP A 55 24.08 -10.35 -14.55
CA ASP A 55 25.36 -10.10 -15.18
C ASP A 55 25.76 -8.64 -14.88
N ALA A 56 26.88 -8.43 -14.23
CA ALA A 56 27.39 -7.11 -13.87
C ALA A 56 27.74 -6.22 -15.09
N LYS A 57 27.86 -6.82 -16.28
CA LYS A 57 28.07 -6.07 -17.54
C LYS A 57 26.80 -5.41 -18.07
N ARG A 58 25.65 -5.75 -17.53
CA ARG A 58 24.34 -5.21 -17.92
C ARG A 58 23.78 -4.35 -16.79
N ARG A 59 22.94 -3.37 -17.15
CA ARG A 59 22.18 -2.55 -16.18
C ARG A 59 20.85 -3.21 -15.86
N TRP A 60 20.55 -3.38 -14.56
CA TRP A 60 19.36 -4.08 -14.07
C TRP A 60 18.38 -3.13 -13.37
N PRO A 61 17.07 -3.27 -13.59
CA PRO A 61 16.08 -2.55 -12.81
C PRO A 61 16.14 -2.98 -11.35
N ILE A 62 15.83 -2.05 -10.47
CA ILE A 62 15.83 -2.31 -9.03
C ILE A 62 14.51 -1.88 -8.39
N LEU A 63 14.02 -2.71 -7.48
CA LEU A 63 12.87 -2.42 -6.61
C LEU A 63 13.34 -2.33 -5.16
N PHE A 64 13.12 -1.18 -4.53
CA PHE A 64 13.25 -1.00 -3.08
C PHE A 64 11.90 -1.23 -2.41
N VAL A 65 11.86 -2.08 -1.37
CA VAL A 65 10.63 -2.43 -0.67
C VAL A 65 10.70 -1.96 0.78
N LEU A 66 9.68 -1.24 1.22
CA LEU A 66 9.55 -0.66 2.55
C LEU A 66 8.36 -1.31 3.26
N ASP A 67 8.63 -2.27 4.16
CA ASP A 67 7.59 -2.84 5.02
C ASP A 67 7.36 -1.95 6.25
N PRO A 68 6.10 -1.69 6.68
CA PRO A 68 5.80 -0.78 7.79
C PRO A 68 6.31 -1.25 9.16
N ARG A 69 6.82 -2.49 9.26
CA ARG A 69 7.38 -3.09 10.47
C ARG A 69 8.77 -3.69 10.25
N GLY A 70 9.44 -3.34 9.16
CA GLY A 70 10.77 -3.84 8.82
C GLY A 70 10.84 -5.35 8.54
N ARG A 71 9.73 -5.98 8.12
CA ARG A 71 9.66 -7.42 7.81
C ARG A 71 10.23 -7.69 6.41
N ALA A 72 11.50 -7.41 6.24
CA ALA A 72 12.17 -7.43 4.95
C ALA A 72 11.97 -8.73 4.16
N THR A 73 12.18 -9.87 4.81
CA THR A 73 12.04 -11.19 4.17
C THR A 73 10.62 -11.44 3.66
N VAL A 74 9.60 -11.09 4.46
CA VAL A 74 8.19 -11.27 4.08
C VAL A 74 7.87 -10.46 2.83
N ALA A 75 8.25 -9.18 2.82
CA ALA A 75 7.97 -8.30 1.70
C ALA A 75 8.77 -8.66 0.44
N LEU A 76 10.04 -9.08 0.59
CA LEU A 76 10.88 -9.52 -0.52
C LEU A 76 10.31 -10.75 -1.24
N GLU A 77 9.89 -11.78 -0.49
CA GLU A 77 9.38 -13.03 -1.06
C GLU A 77 8.12 -12.82 -1.92
N LEU A 78 7.35 -11.75 -1.69
CA LEU A 78 6.17 -11.42 -2.52
C LEU A 78 6.55 -10.99 -3.94
N PHE A 79 7.67 -10.31 -4.11
CA PHE A 79 8.15 -9.84 -5.42
C PHE A 79 9.13 -10.80 -6.10
N LYS A 80 9.74 -11.71 -5.36
CA LYS A 80 10.83 -12.58 -5.84
C LYS A 80 10.51 -13.41 -7.07
N PRO A 81 9.33 -14.09 -7.21
CA PRO A 81 9.04 -14.87 -8.41
C PRO A 81 9.02 -14.02 -9.69
N ALA A 82 8.38 -12.86 -9.64
CA ALA A 82 8.35 -11.93 -10.77
C ALA A 82 9.72 -11.26 -11.00
N ALA A 83 10.46 -10.99 -9.93
CA ALA A 83 11.82 -10.45 -10.03
C ALA A 83 12.76 -11.41 -10.76
N GLU A 84 12.68 -12.73 -10.48
CA GLU A 84 13.43 -13.75 -11.22
C GLU A 84 13.04 -13.76 -12.71
N GLN A 85 11.75 -13.81 -12.98
CA GLN A 85 11.23 -13.90 -14.35
C GLN A 85 11.56 -12.65 -15.19
N LEU A 86 11.43 -11.47 -14.61
CA LEU A 86 11.55 -10.18 -15.30
C LEU A 86 12.96 -9.58 -15.22
N GLY A 87 13.77 -10.05 -14.28
CA GLY A 87 15.15 -9.60 -14.08
C GLY A 87 15.21 -8.32 -13.24
N TYR A 88 14.54 -8.27 -12.09
CA TYR A 88 14.65 -7.17 -11.13
C TYR A 88 15.55 -7.57 -9.97
N ILE A 89 16.45 -6.69 -9.57
CA ILE A 89 17.04 -6.75 -8.23
C ILE A 89 16.00 -6.23 -7.25
N VAL A 90 15.79 -6.92 -6.12
CA VAL A 90 14.86 -6.49 -5.08
C VAL A 90 15.62 -6.31 -3.77
N MET A 91 15.53 -5.14 -3.16
CA MET A 91 16.07 -4.87 -1.82
C MET A 91 14.94 -4.47 -0.89
N SER A 92 14.83 -5.15 0.25
CA SER A 92 13.76 -4.94 1.22
C SER A 92 14.33 -4.54 2.58
N SER A 93 13.83 -3.43 3.12
CA SER A 93 14.34 -2.83 4.36
C SER A 93 13.92 -3.57 5.62
N ARG A 94 14.87 -3.77 6.54
CA ARG A 94 14.64 -4.19 7.93
C ARG A 94 14.43 -3.01 8.88
N ARG A 95 14.64 -1.78 8.39
CA ARG A 95 14.62 -0.54 9.19
C ARG A 95 13.43 0.37 8.86
N SER A 96 12.67 0.08 7.81
CA SER A 96 11.50 0.88 7.48
C SER A 96 10.38 0.69 8.49
N LEU A 97 9.73 1.77 8.89
CA LEU A 97 8.66 1.76 9.89
C LEU A 97 7.54 2.74 9.48
N SER A 98 6.29 2.34 9.74
CA SER A 98 5.19 3.28 9.92
C SER A 98 5.14 3.75 11.37
N ASP A 99 4.47 4.84 11.61
CA ASP A 99 4.16 5.32 12.99
C ASP A 99 5.39 5.53 13.89
N SER A 100 6.56 5.81 13.29
CA SER A 100 7.78 6.16 14.02
C SER A 100 7.74 7.62 14.46
N ASN A 101 8.22 7.89 15.68
CA ASN A 101 8.47 9.25 16.16
C ASN A 101 9.68 9.90 15.46
N ASP A 102 10.48 9.13 14.76
CA ASP A 102 11.60 9.58 13.96
C ASP A 102 11.14 9.79 12.50
N PRO A 103 10.99 11.04 12.04
CA PRO A 103 10.50 11.36 10.70
C PRO A 103 11.42 10.88 9.59
N ASP A 104 12.71 10.69 9.88
CA ASP A 104 13.73 10.34 8.88
C ASP A 104 14.03 8.84 8.83
N VAL A 105 13.33 8.00 9.59
CA VAL A 105 13.59 6.55 9.66
C VAL A 105 13.54 5.89 8.28
N ASN A 106 12.52 6.23 7.48
CA ASN A 106 12.37 5.66 6.14
C ASN A 106 13.34 6.28 5.12
N VAL A 107 13.72 7.53 5.31
CA VAL A 107 14.76 8.20 4.48
C VAL A 107 16.10 7.51 4.67
N ARG A 108 16.51 7.25 5.92
CA ARG A 108 17.76 6.53 6.20
C ARG A 108 17.71 5.09 5.69
N ALA A 109 16.57 4.41 5.89
CA ALA A 109 16.38 3.05 5.39
C ALA A 109 16.53 2.97 3.85
N PHE A 110 15.93 3.92 3.13
CA PHE A 110 16.03 4.00 1.68
C PHE A 110 17.45 4.33 1.23
N ASN A 111 18.10 5.34 1.82
CA ASN A 111 19.45 5.74 1.44
C ASN A 111 20.46 4.61 1.68
N THR A 112 20.39 3.89 2.81
CA THR A 112 21.25 2.73 3.09
C THR A 112 21.13 1.66 2.00
N MET A 113 19.91 1.35 1.54
CA MET A 113 19.70 0.40 0.45
C MET A 113 20.20 0.95 -0.90
N LEU A 114 19.99 2.23 -1.18
CA LEU A 114 20.42 2.86 -2.43
C LEU A 114 21.93 2.90 -2.55
N ASP A 115 22.63 3.28 -1.47
CA ASP A 115 24.09 3.32 -1.43
C ASP A 115 24.68 1.92 -1.64
N ALA A 116 24.16 0.91 -0.96
CA ALA A 116 24.58 -0.48 -1.15
C ALA A 116 24.28 -0.97 -2.57
N ALA A 117 23.10 -0.65 -3.12
CA ALA A 117 22.73 -1.04 -4.48
C ALA A 117 23.69 -0.44 -5.53
N GLN A 118 24.11 0.80 -5.36
CA GLN A 118 25.04 1.47 -6.28
C GLN A 118 26.48 0.95 -6.16
N SER A 119 26.88 0.53 -4.95
CA SER A 119 28.21 -0.04 -4.69
C SER A 119 28.32 -1.47 -5.23
N ASP A 120 27.32 -2.30 -4.99
CA ASP A 120 27.44 -3.75 -5.12
C ASP A 120 26.87 -4.30 -6.42
N TYR A 121 25.96 -3.53 -7.09
CA TYR A 121 25.23 -4.02 -8.26
C TYR A 121 25.27 -3.04 -9.43
N SER A 122 25.20 -3.58 -10.64
CA SER A 122 25.05 -2.81 -11.87
C SER A 122 23.59 -2.45 -12.12
N ILE A 123 23.10 -1.43 -11.38
CA ILE A 123 21.69 -1.00 -11.45
C ILE A 123 21.44 0.03 -12.55
N ASP A 124 20.20 0.03 -13.08
CA ASP A 124 19.71 1.03 -14.01
C ASP A 124 18.95 2.13 -13.26
N LEU A 125 19.59 3.28 -13.11
CA LEU A 125 19.01 4.42 -12.39
C LEU A 125 17.78 5.04 -13.09
N HIS A 126 17.51 4.70 -14.36
CA HIS A 126 16.28 5.08 -15.06
C HIS A 126 15.13 4.09 -14.81
N ARG A 127 15.42 2.94 -14.19
CA ARG A 127 14.44 1.91 -13.83
C ARG A 127 14.53 1.57 -12.34
N LEU A 128 14.50 2.63 -11.52
CA LEU A 128 14.41 2.55 -10.07
C LEU A 128 12.93 2.61 -9.65
N TYR A 129 12.49 1.64 -8.86
CA TYR A 129 11.13 1.50 -8.37
C TYR A 129 11.10 1.40 -6.85
N ILE A 130 9.99 1.85 -6.25
CA ILE A 130 9.82 1.79 -4.79
C ILE A 130 8.45 1.17 -4.50
N ALA A 131 8.42 0.17 -3.61
CA ALA A 131 7.19 -0.40 -3.08
C ALA A 131 7.05 -0.09 -1.59
N GLY A 132 5.83 0.19 -1.16
CA GLY A 132 5.52 0.37 0.25
C GLY A 132 4.12 -0.13 0.59
N PHE A 133 3.90 -0.47 1.86
CA PHE A 133 2.61 -0.87 2.39
C PHE A 133 2.23 0.05 3.55
N SER A 134 0.94 0.42 3.65
CA SER A 134 0.43 1.27 4.73
C SER A 134 1.19 2.61 4.81
N GLY A 135 1.66 3.03 5.98
CA GLY A 135 2.41 4.28 6.13
C GLY A 135 3.66 4.37 5.24
N THR A 136 4.34 3.24 4.97
CA THR A 136 5.50 3.24 4.07
C THR A 136 5.12 3.35 2.58
N ALA A 137 3.87 3.08 2.19
CA ALA A 137 3.36 3.42 0.85
C ALA A 137 3.34 4.94 0.65
N ARG A 138 2.94 5.70 1.67
CA ARG A 138 3.01 7.18 1.63
C ARG A 138 4.44 7.67 1.51
N ALA A 139 5.38 7.06 2.27
CA ALA A 139 6.80 7.37 2.16
C ALA A 139 7.35 7.07 0.74
N ALA A 140 6.98 5.94 0.14
CA ALA A 140 7.40 5.59 -1.23
C ALA A 140 6.96 6.63 -2.26
N VAL A 141 5.72 7.14 -2.15
CA VAL A 141 5.24 8.21 -3.05
C VAL A 141 5.96 9.53 -2.76
N SER A 142 6.18 9.88 -1.49
CA SER A 142 6.93 11.09 -1.14
C SER A 142 8.34 11.06 -1.72
N PHE A 143 9.03 9.92 -1.66
CA PHE A 143 10.36 9.76 -2.28
C PHE A 143 10.31 9.94 -3.80
N ALA A 144 9.29 9.36 -4.47
CA ALA A 144 9.15 9.53 -5.92
C ALA A 144 8.92 10.99 -6.33
N VAL A 145 8.16 11.73 -5.53
CA VAL A 145 7.90 13.16 -5.75
C VAL A 145 9.18 13.99 -5.51
N GLU A 146 9.91 13.74 -4.42
CA GLU A 146 11.10 14.51 -4.07
C GLU A 146 12.30 14.22 -4.98
N LEU A 147 12.47 12.95 -5.39
CA LEU A 147 13.56 12.52 -6.28
C LEU A 147 13.30 12.82 -7.76
N ARG A 148 12.28 13.57 -8.09
CA ARG A 148 11.95 14.17 -9.41
C ARG A 148 12.54 13.46 -10.63
N GLY A 149 11.77 12.51 -11.20
CA GLY A 149 12.16 11.79 -12.42
C GLY A 149 13.23 10.71 -12.26
N ARG A 150 13.75 10.48 -11.04
CA ARG A 150 14.69 9.38 -10.77
C ARG A 150 13.96 8.09 -10.41
N VAL A 151 12.74 8.18 -9.88
CA VAL A 151 11.89 7.03 -9.60
C VAL A 151 10.97 6.79 -10.80
N ALA A 152 11.10 5.63 -11.43
CA ALA A 152 10.32 5.26 -12.60
C ALA A 152 8.89 4.80 -12.23
N GLY A 153 8.70 4.25 -11.02
CA GLY A 153 7.38 3.84 -10.57
C GLY A 153 7.31 3.51 -9.10
N VAL A 154 6.08 3.56 -8.57
CA VAL A 154 5.76 3.27 -7.17
C VAL A 154 4.67 2.22 -7.10
N VAL A 155 4.87 1.22 -6.23
CA VAL A 155 3.81 0.29 -5.78
C VAL A 155 3.34 0.76 -4.42
N ALA A 156 2.12 1.32 -4.37
CA ALA A 156 1.51 1.82 -3.14
C ALA A 156 0.39 0.88 -2.70
N VAL A 157 0.59 0.19 -1.58
CA VAL A 157 -0.34 -0.82 -1.07
C VAL A 157 -1.02 -0.34 0.20
N GLY A 158 -2.34 -0.45 0.25
CA GLY A 158 -3.17 -0.22 1.44
C GLY A 158 -3.06 1.16 2.06
N ALA A 159 -2.48 2.12 1.36
CA ALA A 159 -2.50 3.53 1.72
C ALA A 159 -2.13 4.39 0.52
N ALA A 160 -2.48 5.65 0.60
CA ALA A 160 -2.21 6.62 -0.44
C ALA A 160 -1.75 7.95 0.15
N PRO A 161 -1.07 8.80 -0.62
CA PRO A 161 -0.72 10.13 -0.20
C PRO A 161 -1.96 10.96 0.15
N THR A 162 -1.87 11.76 1.19
CA THR A 162 -2.92 12.67 1.64
C THR A 162 -2.44 14.12 1.55
N GLY A 163 -3.24 14.98 0.90
CA GLY A 163 -2.98 16.44 0.91
C GLY A 163 -1.98 16.91 -0.15
N GLY A 164 -0.94 17.64 0.30
CA GLY A 164 -0.04 18.40 -0.58
C GLY A 164 0.86 17.61 -1.51
N GLU A 165 1.08 16.31 -1.25
CA GLU A 165 1.88 15.46 -2.12
C GLU A 165 1.28 15.35 -3.54
N PHE A 166 -0.05 15.43 -3.66
CA PHE A 166 -0.72 15.47 -4.97
C PHE A 166 -0.54 16.77 -5.75
N ALA A 167 -0.23 17.88 -5.10
CA ALA A 167 0.06 19.13 -5.82
C ALA A 167 1.31 18.99 -6.70
N PHE A 168 2.22 18.11 -6.31
CA PHE A 168 3.45 17.82 -7.06
C PHE A 168 3.26 16.74 -8.13
N ALA A 169 2.17 15.95 -8.09
CA ALA A 169 1.92 14.87 -9.04
C ALA A 169 1.77 15.36 -10.50
N ARG A 170 1.41 16.61 -10.71
CA ARG A 170 1.31 17.22 -12.08
C ARG A 170 2.64 17.22 -12.83
N ASP A 171 3.74 17.35 -12.11
CA ASP A 171 5.10 17.36 -12.67
C ASP A 171 5.80 16.01 -12.49
N SER A 172 5.07 15.01 -11.98
CA SER A 172 5.64 13.70 -11.66
C SER A 172 5.69 12.81 -12.89
N THR A 173 6.85 12.20 -13.11
CA THR A 173 7.12 11.32 -14.26
C THR A 173 7.04 9.83 -13.90
N PHE A 174 6.74 9.49 -12.62
CA PHE A 174 6.66 8.10 -12.18
C PHE A 174 5.32 7.45 -12.53
N ALA A 175 5.32 6.12 -12.66
CA ALA A 175 4.12 5.32 -12.80
C ALA A 175 3.59 4.91 -11.41
N TYR A 176 2.27 4.94 -11.20
CA TYR A 176 1.63 4.67 -9.90
C TYR A 176 0.81 3.38 -9.96
N PHE A 177 1.27 2.32 -9.32
CA PHE A 177 0.53 1.07 -9.13
C PHE A 177 -0.04 1.04 -7.72
N ALA A 178 -1.36 1.10 -7.62
CA ALA A 178 -2.09 1.06 -6.36
C ALA A 178 -2.69 -0.33 -6.14
N ALA A 179 -2.64 -0.84 -4.92
CA ALA A 179 -3.34 -2.06 -4.53
C ALA A 179 -3.98 -1.92 -3.14
N ALA A 180 -5.17 -2.50 -2.95
CA ALA A 180 -5.85 -2.54 -1.66
C ALA A 180 -6.65 -3.83 -1.50
N GLY A 181 -6.74 -4.34 -0.27
CA GLY A 181 -7.68 -5.40 0.05
C GLY A 181 -9.13 -4.93 -0.08
N GLU A 182 -10.05 -5.82 -0.46
CA GLU A 182 -11.48 -5.50 -0.58
C GLU A 182 -12.10 -5.05 0.75
N THR A 183 -11.53 -5.51 1.87
CA THR A 183 -11.94 -5.11 3.23
C THR A 183 -10.89 -4.24 3.94
N ASP A 184 -9.94 -3.67 3.21
CA ASP A 184 -8.93 -2.75 3.73
C ASP A 184 -9.59 -1.44 4.22
N PHE A 185 -9.29 -1.02 5.43
CA PHE A 185 -9.84 0.22 6.00
C PHE A 185 -9.40 1.50 5.28
N ASN A 186 -8.37 1.43 4.45
CA ASN A 186 -7.91 2.52 3.59
C ASN A 186 -8.38 2.36 2.12
N HIS A 187 -9.26 1.39 1.83
CA HIS A 187 -9.74 1.13 0.46
C HIS A 187 -10.18 2.42 -0.26
N GLU A 188 -11.03 3.23 0.38
CA GLU A 188 -11.58 4.44 -0.21
C GLU A 188 -10.50 5.54 -0.39
N GLU A 189 -9.51 5.59 0.49
CA GLU A 189 -8.34 6.47 0.35
C GLU A 189 -7.55 6.11 -0.92
N VAL A 190 -7.34 4.81 -1.17
CA VAL A 190 -6.62 4.31 -2.35
C VAL A 190 -7.40 4.59 -3.63
N VAL A 191 -8.72 4.38 -3.62
CA VAL A 191 -9.60 4.74 -4.75
C VAL A 191 -9.53 6.23 -5.07
N ALA A 192 -9.71 7.08 -4.06
CA ALA A 192 -9.67 8.53 -4.23
C ALA A 192 -8.30 9.04 -4.71
N ALA A 193 -7.22 8.41 -4.28
CA ALA A 193 -5.88 8.72 -4.74
C ALA A 193 -5.68 8.37 -6.22
N THR A 194 -6.14 7.19 -6.62
CA THR A 194 -6.05 6.74 -8.03
C THR A 194 -6.82 7.68 -8.95
N GLU A 195 -7.97 8.18 -8.52
CA GLU A 195 -8.76 9.16 -9.27
C GLU A 195 -8.01 10.50 -9.44
N ARG A 196 -7.30 10.92 -8.39
CA ARG A 196 -6.41 12.11 -8.47
C ARG A 196 -5.24 11.89 -9.42
N MET A 197 -4.62 10.70 -9.41
CA MET A 197 -3.57 10.34 -10.38
C MET A 197 -4.10 10.38 -11.82
N ARG A 198 -5.32 9.85 -12.05
CA ARG A 198 -6.01 9.93 -13.32
C ARG A 198 -6.19 11.39 -13.77
N SER A 199 -6.70 12.23 -12.90
CA SER A 199 -6.95 13.66 -13.19
C SER A 199 -5.64 14.44 -13.43
N ALA A 200 -4.55 14.06 -12.76
CA ALA A 200 -3.22 14.62 -12.96
C ALA A 200 -2.47 14.03 -14.16
N LYS A 201 -3.09 13.10 -14.93
CA LYS A 201 -2.50 12.38 -16.07
C LYS A 201 -1.24 11.57 -15.70
N VAL A 202 -1.07 11.22 -14.44
CA VAL A 202 -0.03 10.28 -14.01
C VAL A 202 -0.43 8.89 -14.49
N PRO A 203 0.46 8.12 -15.11
CA PRO A 203 0.17 6.73 -15.47
C PRO A 203 -0.15 5.92 -14.21
N TYR A 204 -1.27 5.20 -14.22
CA TYR A 204 -1.71 4.47 -13.02
C TYR A 204 -2.34 3.12 -13.34
N ARG A 205 -2.24 2.20 -12.37
CA ARG A 205 -3.02 0.97 -12.26
C ARG A 205 -3.64 0.90 -10.86
N LEU A 206 -4.81 0.26 -10.75
CA LEU A 206 -5.49 -0.01 -9.48
C LEU A 206 -5.95 -1.46 -9.48
N GLU A 207 -5.49 -2.21 -8.48
CA GLU A 207 -5.87 -3.60 -8.28
C GLU A 207 -6.47 -3.81 -6.89
N PHE A 208 -7.59 -4.55 -6.84
CA PHE A 208 -8.16 -5.03 -5.58
C PHE A 208 -7.91 -6.53 -5.46
N PHE A 209 -7.65 -6.97 -4.25
CA PHE A 209 -7.45 -8.36 -3.92
C PHE A 209 -8.34 -8.77 -2.73
N PRO A 210 -8.77 -10.04 -2.66
CA PRO A 210 -9.51 -10.53 -1.50
C PRO A 210 -8.66 -10.41 -0.23
N GLY A 211 -9.20 -9.75 0.80
CA GLY A 211 -8.53 -9.65 2.09
C GLY A 211 -8.58 -8.29 2.74
N PRO A 212 -8.00 -8.20 3.96
CA PRO A 212 -7.97 -7.00 4.79
C PRO A 212 -6.77 -6.10 4.44
N HIS A 213 -6.44 -5.18 5.37
CA HIS A 213 -5.24 -4.35 5.30
C HIS A 213 -3.97 -5.19 5.43
N SER A 214 -3.41 -5.61 4.32
CA SER A 214 -2.22 -6.48 4.22
C SER A 214 -1.44 -6.22 2.93
N TRP A 215 -0.23 -6.78 2.84
CA TRP A 215 0.42 -6.95 1.54
C TRP A 215 -0.47 -7.81 0.63
N PRO A 216 -0.50 -7.52 -0.69
CA PRO A 216 -1.27 -8.31 -1.64
C PRO A 216 -0.61 -9.67 -1.91
N PRO A 217 -1.33 -10.61 -2.51
CA PRO A 217 -0.77 -11.85 -3.00
C PRO A 217 0.36 -11.64 -4.03
N THR A 218 1.20 -12.66 -4.18
CA THR A 218 2.39 -12.65 -5.06
C THR A 218 2.08 -12.31 -6.52
N ASP A 219 0.92 -12.72 -7.02
CA ASP A 219 0.47 -12.43 -8.40
C ASP A 219 0.18 -10.95 -8.62
N VAL A 220 -0.42 -10.27 -7.63
CA VAL A 220 -0.65 -8.81 -7.68
C VAL A 220 0.68 -8.06 -7.61
N CYS A 221 1.60 -8.48 -6.73
CA CYS A 221 2.94 -7.92 -6.66
C CYS A 221 3.71 -8.12 -7.98
N GLY A 222 3.58 -9.29 -8.57
CA GLY A 222 4.17 -9.62 -9.88
C GLY A 222 3.57 -8.79 -11.00
N GLY A 223 2.26 -8.59 -11.01
CA GLY A 223 1.56 -7.75 -11.97
C GLY A 223 2.06 -6.30 -11.98
N ALA A 224 2.46 -5.76 -10.82
CA ALA A 224 3.07 -4.45 -10.76
C ALA A 224 4.41 -4.40 -11.51
N LEU A 225 5.29 -5.39 -11.33
CA LEU A 225 6.58 -5.47 -12.04
C LEU A 225 6.40 -5.74 -13.54
N GLU A 226 5.44 -6.56 -13.92
CA GLU A 226 5.09 -6.78 -15.33
C GLU A 226 4.64 -5.47 -15.98
N TRP A 227 3.76 -4.71 -15.32
CA TRP A 227 3.30 -3.42 -15.82
C TRP A 227 4.43 -2.39 -15.93
N PHE A 228 5.33 -2.32 -14.96
CA PHE A 228 6.50 -1.43 -15.06
C PHE A 228 7.42 -1.85 -16.20
N THR A 229 7.61 -3.14 -16.44
CA THR A 229 8.38 -3.65 -17.58
C THR A 229 7.74 -3.25 -18.90
N LEU A 230 6.42 -3.39 -19.04
CA LEU A 230 5.66 -2.93 -20.21
C LEU A 230 5.86 -1.42 -20.43
N ARG A 231 5.78 -0.63 -19.39
CA ARG A 231 6.00 0.82 -19.46
C ARG A 231 7.43 1.19 -19.85
N ALA A 232 8.43 0.47 -19.34
CA ALA A 232 9.81 0.68 -19.73
C ALA A 232 10.05 0.40 -21.22
N MET A 233 9.44 -0.65 -21.78
CA MET A 233 9.45 -0.93 -23.23
C MET A 233 8.78 0.19 -24.03
N ARG A 234 7.58 0.62 -23.62
CA ARG A 234 6.84 1.69 -24.30
C ARG A 234 7.52 3.05 -24.24
N GLY A 235 8.23 3.32 -23.14
CA GLY A 235 9.02 4.54 -22.95
C GLY A 235 10.39 4.50 -23.62
N GLY A 236 10.74 3.41 -24.31
CA GLY A 236 12.04 3.27 -24.98
C GLY A 236 13.24 3.10 -24.03
N LEU A 237 12.99 2.83 -22.72
CA LEU A 237 14.04 2.59 -21.74
C LEU A 237 14.74 1.23 -21.95
N VAL A 238 14.04 0.30 -22.57
CA VAL A 238 14.55 -1.02 -22.97
C VAL A 238 13.99 -1.38 -24.34
N PRO A 239 14.68 -2.28 -25.08
CA PRO A 239 14.17 -2.80 -26.34
C PRO A 239 12.78 -3.40 -26.19
N THR A 240 11.92 -3.16 -27.16
CA THR A 240 10.57 -3.72 -27.19
C THR A 240 10.64 -5.22 -27.49
N ASP A 241 10.11 -6.02 -26.57
CA ASP A 241 9.84 -7.45 -26.77
C ASP A 241 8.37 -7.60 -27.16
N SER A 242 8.11 -7.66 -28.48
CA SER A 242 6.76 -7.76 -29.02
C SER A 242 6.05 -9.07 -28.62
N GLY A 243 6.79 -10.16 -28.49
CA GLY A 243 6.24 -11.45 -28.05
C GLY A 243 5.77 -11.38 -26.59
N ARG A 244 6.57 -10.84 -25.71
CA ARG A 244 6.19 -10.59 -24.31
C ARG A 244 4.99 -9.66 -24.21
N MET A 245 5.01 -8.55 -24.93
CA MET A 245 3.88 -7.59 -24.94
C MET A 245 2.58 -8.25 -25.41
N ALA A 246 2.63 -9.05 -26.47
CA ALA A 246 1.46 -9.76 -26.99
C ALA A 246 0.94 -10.77 -25.96
N SER A 247 1.81 -11.59 -25.41
CA SER A 247 1.45 -12.58 -24.39
C SER A 247 0.87 -11.95 -23.12
N HIS A 248 1.41 -10.80 -22.70
CA HIS A 248 0.88 -10.08 -21.55
C HIS A 248 -0.52 -9.51 -21.86
N LEU A 249 -0.71 -8.91 -23.04
CA LEU A 249 -2.01 -8.42 -23.48
C LEU A 249 -3.05 -9.55 -23.54
N ASP A 250 -2.69 -10.72 -24.05
CA ASP A 250 -3.60 -11.88 -24.11
C ASP A 250 -4.07 -12.28 -22.71
N ARG A 251 -3.14 -12.43 -21.76
CA ARG A 251 -3.49 -12.74 -20.36
C ARG A 251 -4.40 -11.69 -19.72
N GLU A 252 -4.15 -10.41 -19.98
CA GLU A 252 -4.99 -9.34 -19.43
C GLU A 252 -6.40 -9.32 -20.04
N LEU A 253 -6.52 -9.59 -21.35
CA LEU A 253 -7.82 -9.70 -22.01
C LEU A 253 -8.61 -10.90 -21.49
N GLU A 254 -7.95 -12.07 -21.33
CA GLU A 254 -8.54 -13.26 -20.73
C GLU A 254 -8.99 -12.99 -19.28
N ALA A 255 -8.18 -12.30 -18.49
CA ALA A 255 -8.52 -11.94 -17.12
C ALA A 255 -9.71 -10.95 -17.05
N ALA A 256 -9.82 -10.01 -18.00
CA ALA A 256 -10.95 -9.09 -18.09
C ALA A 256 -12.24 -9.84 -18.48
N ASP A 257 -12.18 -10.73 -19.46
CA ASP A 257 -13.30 -11.57 -19.88
C ASP A 257 -13.77 -12.50 -18.75
N ALA A 258 -12.83 -13.11 -18.00
CA ALA A 258 -13.17 -13.95 -16.85
C ALA A 258 -13.88 -13.14 -15.74
N ARG A 259 -13.45 -11.89 -15.47
CA ARG A 259 -14.13 -11.00 -14.53
C ARG A 259 -15.55 -10.66 -15.00
N GLU A 260 -15.74 -10.40 -16.30
CA GLU A 260 -17.06 -10.15 -16.88
C GLU A 260 -17.97 -11.37 -16.73
N LYS A 261 -17.50 -12.55 -17.13
CA LYS A 261 -18.25 -13.82 -17.04
C LYS A 261 -18.63 -14.21 -15.62
N SER A 262 -17.81 -13.85 -14.65
CA SER A 262 -18.09 -14.06 -13.22
C SER A 262 -18.99 -12.98 -12.59
N GLY A 263 -19.50 -12.01 -13.38
CA GLY A 263 -20.36 -10.93 -12.89
C GLY A 263 -19.59 -9.79 -12.19
N ARG A 264 -18.25 -9.82 -12.16
CA ARG A 264 -17.39 -8.75 -11.61
C ARG A 264 -17.25 -7.61 -12.62
N LEU A 265 -18.40 -7.02 -13.01
CA LEU A 265 -18.49 -6.07 -14.12
C LEU A 265 -17.57 -4.84 -13.95
N ALA A 266 -17.51 -4.30 -12.74
CA ALA A 266 -16.68 -3.13 -12.47
C ALA A 266 -15.17 -3.43 -12.59
N ASP A 267 -14.76 -4.62 -12.17
CA ASP A 267 -13.37 -5.06 -12.29
C ASP A 267 -13.01 -5.32 -13.76
N ALA A 268 -13.94 -5.87 -14.54
CA ALA A 268 -13.78 -6.05 -15.98
C ALA A 268 -13.62 -4.70 -16.69
N VAL A 269 -14.52 -3.73 -16.44
CA VAL A 269 -14.44 -2.38 -17.02
C VAL A 269 -13.12 -1.70 -16.65
N ARG A 270 -12.69 -1.79 -15.39
CA ARG A 270 -11.43 -1.23 -14.92
C ARG A 270 -10.24 -1.81 -15.67
N LEU A 271 -10.20 -3.13 -15.84
CA LEU A 271 -9.11 -3.80 -16.54
C LEU A 271 -9.13 -3.51 -18.05
N TYR A 272 -10.28 -3.54 -18.72
CA TYR A 272 -10.38 -3.14 -20.12
C TYR A 272 -9.94 -1.69 -20.34
N ALA A 273 -10.31 -0.77 -19.45
CA ALA A 273 -9.87 0.61 -19.50
C ALA A 273 -8.35 0.75 -19.29
N ALA A 274 -7.77 -0.04 -18.39
CA ALA A 274 -6.33 -0.08 -18.18
C ALA A 274 -5.58 -0.60 -19.41
N ILE A 275 -6.03 -1.72 -20.00
CA ILE A 275 -5.51 -2.28 -21.25
C ILE A 275 -5.54 -1.19 -22.36
N SER A 276 -6.67 -0.49 -22.51
CA SER A 276 -6.83 0.54 -23.54
C SER A 276 -5.87 1.71 -23.38
N ARG A 277 -5.39 2.01 -22.17
CA ARG A 277 -4.38 3.07 -21.92
C ARG A 277 -2.95 2.58 -22.10
N ASP A 278 -2.70 1.33 -21.73
CA ASP A 278 -1.34 0.83 -21.55
C ASP A 278 -0.73 0.18 -22.79
N TYR A 279 -1.53 -0.15 -23.78
CA TYR A 279 -1.03 -0.74 -25.03
C TYR A 279 -1.19 0.20 -26.23
N PRO A 280 -0.35 0.04 -27.28
CA PRO A 280 -0.50 0.79 -28.51
C PRO A 280 -1.80 0.39 -29.25
N PRO A 281 -2.41 1.28 -30.02
CA PRO A 281 -3.61 0.99 -30.79
C PRO A 281 -3.47 -0.29 -31.65
N SER A 282 -4.44 -1.18 -31.54
CA SER A 282 -4.48 -2.45 -32.28
C SER A 282 -5.93 -2.96 -32.38
N PRO A 283 -6.24 -3.86 -33.32
CA PRO A 283 -7.56 -4.48 -33.39
C PRO A 283 -8.00 -5.15 -32.07
N ARG A 284 -7.07 -5.72 -31.30
CA ARG A 284 -7.35 -6.30 -29.98
C ARG A 284 -7.82 -5.28 -28.95
N LEU A 285 -7.26 -4.07 -28.98
CA LEU A 285 -7.72 -2.99 -28.10
C LEU A 285 -9.12 -2.49 -28.45
N GLU A 286 -9.48 -2.58 -29.71
CA GLU A 286 -10.84 -2.23 -30.14
C GLU A 286 -11.86 -3.23 -29.58
N ILE A 287 -11.50 -4.50 -29.46
CA ILE A 287 -12.30 -5.52 -28.78
C ILE A 287 -12.48 -5.14 -27.30
N ALA A 288 -11.40 -4.80 -26.59
CA ALA A 288 -11.45 -4.36 -25.20
C ALA A 288 -12.34 -3.13 -24.99
N ARG A 289 -12.22 -2.12 -25.86
CA ARG A 289 -13.06 -0.91 -25.79
C ARG A 289 -14.53 -1.22 -26.00
N LYS A 290 -14.85 -2.07 -26.99
CA LYS A 290 -16.24 -2.50 -27.26
C LYS A 290 -16.82 -3.29 -26.10
N ALA A 291 -16.05 -4.20 -25.50
CA ALA A 291 -16.47 -4.95 -24.33
C ALA A 291 -16.74 -4.03 -23.13
N SER A 292 -15.82 -3.12 -22.80
CA SER A 292 -16.05 -2.10 -21.75
C SER A 292 -17.32 -1.31 -21.99
N ALA A 293 -17.48 -0.74 -23.20
CA ALA A 293 -18.65 0.05 -23.53
C ALA A 293 -19.96 -0.77 -23.52
N ALA A 294 -19.92 -2.06 -23.82
CA ALA A 294 -21.08 -2.94 -23.72
C ALA A 294 -21.48 -3.17 -22.26
N ILE A 295 -20.52 -3.39 -21.36
CA ILE A 295 -20.77 -3.54 -19.91
C ILE A 295 -21.33 -2.24 -19.34
N GLU A 296 -20.76 -1.09 -19.69
CA GLU A 296 -21.18 0.22 -19.17
C GLU A 296 -22.64 0.59 -19.51
N ARG A 297 -23.19 0.01 -20.57
CA ARG A 297 -24.61 0.17 -20.95
C ARG A 297 -25.57 -0.76 -20.20
N ARG A 298 -25.07 -1.75 -19.46
CA ARG A 298 -25.92 -2.70 -18.73
C ARG A 298 -26.60 -2.04 -17.54
N PRO A 299 -27.92 -2.27 -17.32
CA PRO A 299 -28.62 -1.74 -16.15
C PRO A 299 -27.99 -2.17 -14.82
N GLU A 300 -27.45 -3.39 -14.76
CA GLU A 300 -26.77 -3.96 -13.60
C GLU A 300 -25.51 -3.16 -13.24
N TYR A 301 -24.74 -2.73 -14.22
CA TYR A 301 -23.55 -1.90 -14.01
C TYR A 301 -23.95 -0.52 -13.48
N ALA A 302 -24.97 0.10 -14.04
CA ALA A 302 -25.51 1.38 -13.54
C ALA A 302 -26.04 1.26 -12.10
N ALA A 303 -26.73 0.17 -11.77
CA ALA A 303 -27.18 -0.10 -10.41
C ALA A 303 -25.99 -0.32 -9.45
N TRP A 304 -24.98 -1.03 -9.88
CA TRP A 304 -23.73 -1.24 -9.13
C TRP A 304 -23.04 0.10 -8.82
N LEU A 305 -22.91 0.98 -9.81
CA LEU A 305 -22.29 2.32 -9.64
C LEU A 305 -23.03 3.15 -8.59
N ARG A 306 -24.37 3.22 -8.67
CA ARG A 306 -25.17 3.95 -7.67
C ARG A 306 -24.97 3.38 -6.27
N ARG A 307 -25.08 2.05 -6.14
CA ARG A 307 -24.92 1.38 -4.85
C ARG A 307 -23.54 1.57 -4.24
N THR A 308 -22.48 1.47 -5.07
CA THR A 308 -21.10 1.69 -4.62
C THR A 308 -20.88 3.13 -4.18
N SER A 309 -21.45 4.12 -4.89
CA SER A 309 -21.39 5.52 -4.48
C SER A 309 -22.06 5.76 -3.12
N GLU A 310 -23.24 5.20 -2.88
CA GLU A 310 -23.92 5.31 -1.58
C GLU A 310 -23.09 4.70 -0.43
N LEU A 311 -22.46 3.55 -0.68
CA LEU A 311 -21.63 2.87 0.31
C LEU A 311 -20.31 3.64 0.57
N MET A 312 -19.73 4.24 -0.46
CA MET A 312 -18.56 5.11 -0.35
C MET A 312 -18.88 6.37 0.47
N ASP A 313 -19.98 7.04 0.18
CA ASP A 313 -20.43 8.22 0.94
C ASP A 313 -20.62 7.89 2.43
N ARG A 314 -21.20 6.73 2.71
CA ARG A 314 -21.36 6.22 4.07
C ARG A 314 -20.02 5.94 4.76
N ASP A 315 -19.08 5.30 4.07
CA ASP A 315 -17.72 5.02 4.59
C ASP A 315 -16.98 6.34 4.89
N LEU A 316 -17.00 7.29 3.96
CA LEU A 316 -16.40 8.61 4.13
C LEU A 316 -17.06 9.41 5.26
N LYS A 317 -18.39 9.30 5.43
CA LYS A 317 -19.09 9.91 6.54
C LYS A 317 -18.62 9.33 7.87
N GLN A 318 -18.60 8.02 7.99
CA GLN A 318 -18.15 7.34 9.21
C GLN A 318 -16.65 7.64 9.50
N SER A 319 -15.81 7.72 8.48
CA SER A 319 -14.41 8.10 8.63
C SER A 319 -14.22 9.51 9.22
N ARG A 320 -15.15 10.44 8.93
CA ARG A 320 -15.17 11.79 9.51
C ARG A 320 -15.78 11.83 10.91
N GLU A 321 -16.77 10.99 11.16
CA GLU A 321 -17.47 10.91 12.47
C GLU A 321 -16.61 10.21 13.54
N LEU A 322 -15.78 9.23 13.16
CA LEU A 322 -14.98 8.45 14.10
C LEU A 322 -14.07 9.30 15.00
N PRO A 323 -13.29 10.27 14.50
CA PRO A 323 -12.47 11.16 15.34
C PRO A 323 -13.32 12.00 16.32
N GLU A 324 -14.54 12.43 15.91
CA GLU A 324 -15.43 13.19 16.78
C GLU A 324 -16.05 12.31 17.88
N ILE A 325 -16.35 11.05 17.57
CA ILE A 325 -16.79 10.07 18.56
C ILE A 325 -15.68 9.78 19.57
N VAL A 326 -14.45 9.59 19.09
CA VAL A 326 -13.28 9.39 19.96
C VAL A 326 -13.03 10.61 20.84
N LYS A 327 -13.08 11.80 20.26
CA LYS A 327 -12.95 13.05 21.01
C LYS A 327 -14.00 13.16 22.11
N TRP A 328 -15.28 12.95 21.79
CA TRP A 328 -16.35 12.91 22.77
C TRP A 328 -16.03 11.92 23.89
N PHE A 329 -15.66 10.67 23.56
CA PHE A 329 -15.35 9.64 24.54
C PHE A 329 -14.19 10.05 25.47
N ARG A 330 -13.18 10.74 24.96
CA ARG A 330 -12.02 11.20 25.71
C ARG A 330 -12.32 12.39 26.62
N THR A 331 -13.23 13.27 26.23
CA THR A 331 -13.46 14.55 26.93
C THR A 331 -14.68 14.55 27.83
N GLU A 332 -15.57 13.52 27.74
CA GLU A 332 -16.73 13.44 28.60
C GLU A 332 -16.32 13.34 30.08
N ARG A 333 -16.96 14.16 30.94
CA ARG A 333 -16.63 14.22 32.37
C ARG A 333 -16.79 12.87 33.06
N ASN A 334 -17.91 12.19 32.81
CA ASN A 334 -18.13 10.83 33.26
C ASN A 334 -17.72 9.85 32.17
N VAL A 335 -16.77 8.94 32.46
CA VAL A 335 -16.29 7.97 31.47
C VAL A 335 -17.46 7.17 30.90
N PRO A 336 -17.76 7.29 29.59
CA PRO A 336 -18.87 6.54 29.01
C PRO A 336 -18.65 5.02 29.11
N SER A 337 -19.74 4.26 29.17
CA SER A 337 -19.64 2.80 29.14
C SER A 337 -19.19 2.29 27.75
N ALA A 338 -18.74 1.04 27.70
CA ALA A 338 -18.45 0.38 26.43
C ALA A 338 -19.70 0.29 25.52
N ASP A 339 -20.89 0.10 26.12
CA ASP A 339 -22.15 0.09 25.38
C ASP A 339 -22.46 1.45 24.73
N ALA A 340 -22.35 2.53 25.50
CA ALA A 340 -22.56 3.89 24.96
C ALA A 340 -21.60 4.24 23.82
N LEU A 341 -20.35 3.77 23.87
CA LEU A 341 -19.40 3.92 22.78
C LEU A 341 -19.81 3.04 21.58
N GLY A 342 -20.19 1.79 21.81
CA GLY A 342 -20.66 0.86 20.78
C GLY A 342 -21.91 1.36 20.05
N ASP A 343 -22.88 1.90 20.78
CA ASP A 343 -24.09 2.48 20.21
C ASP A 343 -23.81 3.70 19.33
N ARG A 344 -22.92 4.58 19.79
CA ARG A 344 -22.53 5.76 19.03
C ARG A 344 -21.76 5.41 17.74
N LEU A 345 -21.01 4.32 17.75
CA LEU A 345 -20.35 3.72 16.59
C LEU A 345 -21.29 2.93 15.68
N LYS A 346 -22.56 2.71 16.10
CA LYS A 346 -23.55 1.84 15.42
C LYS A 346 -23.02 0.41 15.23
N LEU A 347 -22.28 -0.09 16.22
CA LEU A 347 -21.52 -1.33 16.14
C LEU A 347 -22.40 -2.54 15.82
N THR A 348 -23.55 -2.68 16.47
CA THR A 348 -24.51 -3.78 16.26
C THR A 348 -24.97 -3.86 14.81
N ASP A 349 -25.30 -2.72 14.18
CA ASP A 349 -25.72 -2.67 12.78
C ASP A 349 -24.58 -3.00 11.84
N LEU A 350 -23.37 -2.51 12.11
CA LEU A 350 -22.18 -2.80 11.31
C LEU A 350 -21.82 -4.28 11.37
N LEU A 351 -21.83 -4.90 12.54
CA LEU A 351 -21.58 -6.34 12.73
C LEU A 351 -22.60 -7.19 11.98
N ARG A 352 -23.88 -6.85 12.09
CA ARG A 352 -24.93 -7.54 11.33
C ARG A 352 -24.72 -7.40 9.81
N GLN A 353 -24.41 -6.21 9.32
CA GLN A 353 -24.17 -5.98 7.89
C GLN A 353 -22.92 -6.68 7.38
N SER A 354 -21.87 -6.80 8.20
CA SER A 354 -20.63 -7.49 7.81
C SER A 354 -20.82 -9.00 7.60
N THR A 355 -21.86 -9.60 8.23
CA THR A 355 -22.14 -11.05 8.17
C THR A 355 -23.34 -11.40 7.31
N GLN A 356 -24.33 -10.50 7.20
CA GLN A 356 -25.60 -10.74 6.51
C GLN A 356 -25.82 -9.82 5.29
N GLY A 357 -24.87 -8.92 5.02
CA GLY A 357 -24.93 -8.02 3.88
C GLY A 357 -24.68 -8.74 2.54
N ASP A 358 -25.08 -8.08 1.46
CA ASP A 358 -24.77 -8.52 0.10
C ASP A 358 -23.26 -8.34 -0.24
N SER A 359 -22.86 -8.75 -1.44
CA SER A 359 -21.47 -8.70 -1.91
C SER A 359 -20.83 -7.30 -1.95
N LEU A 360 -21.60 -6.23 -1.79
CA LEU A 360 -21.13 -4.85 -1.71
C LEU A 360 -21.20 -4.31 -0.29
N SER A 361 -22.32 -4.51 0.40
CA SER A 361 -22.54 -3.94 1.73
C SER A 361 -21.74 -4.64 2.82
N ALA A 362 -21.52 -5.96 2.72
CA ALA A 362 -20.71 -6.67 3.70
C ALA A 362 -19.24 -6.22 3.70
N PRO A 363 -18.52 -6.16 2.56
CA PRO A 363 -17.16 -5.60 2.54
C PRO A 363 -17.11 -4.14 3.01
N ALA A 364 -18.10 -3.30 2.66
CA ALA A 364 -18.15 -1.92 3.13
C ALA A 364 -18.30 -1.83 4.66
N ALA A 365 -19.14 -2.65 5.27
CA ALA A 365 -19.24 -2.72 6.73
C ALA A 365 -17.94 -3.24 7.37
N MET A 366 -17.30 -4.24 6.76
CA MET A 366 -16.01 -4.77 7.23
C MET A 366 -14.90 -3.70 7.20
N ARG A 367 -14.85 -2.83 6.18
CA ARG A 367 -13.88 -1.70 6.13
C ARG A 367 -14.09 -0.73 7.29
N ILE A 368 -15.33 -0.37 7.57
CA ILE A 368 -15.69 0.51 8.68
C ILE A 368 -15.30 -0.13 10.03
N LEU A 369 -15.64 -1.40 10.22
CA LEU A 369 -15.25 -2.15 11.42
C LEU A 369 -13.74 -2.28 11.59
N ALA A 370 -13.02 -2.56 10.51
CA ALA A 370 -11.55 -2.65 10.53
C ALA A 370 -10.89 -1.32 10.91
N ARG A 371 -11.40 -0.18 10.39
CA ARG A 371 -10.95 1.16 10.77
C ARG A 371 -11.24 1.44 12.24
N THR A 372 -12.44 1.13 12.70
CA THR A 372 -12.83 1.28 14.10
C THR A 372 -11.97 0.42 15.00
N LEU A 373 -11.73 -0.84 14.64
CA LEU A 373 -10.85 -1.75 15.37
C LEU A 373 -9.43 -1.18 15.48
N ALA A 374 -8.83 -0.70 14.39
CA ALA A 374 -7.49 -0.12 14.39
C ALA A 374 -7.39 1.08 15.36
N VAL A 375 -8.39 1.96 15.36
CA VAL A 375 -8.44 3.12 16.25
C VAL A 375 -8.60 2.69 17.72
N LEU A 376 -9.53 1.78 18.01
CA LEU A 376 -9.89 1.40 19.39
C LEU A 376 -8.98 0.33 20.00
N SER A 377 -8.17 -0.38 19.20
CA SER A 377 -7.27 -1.41 19.75
C SER A 377 -5.80 -1.03 19.70
N PHE A 378 -5.44 0.04 18.98
CA PHE A 378 -4.04 0.40 18.77
C PHE A 378 -3.77 1.90 19.04
N TYR A 379 -4.33 2.80 18.20
CA TYR A 379 -3.91 4.22 18.24
C TYR A 379 -4.35 4.93 19.52
N GLU A 380 -5.60 4.84 19.89
CA GLU A 380 -6.16 5.60 21.01
C GLU A 380 -5.83 5.00 22.40
N PRO A 381 -5.90 3.67 22.62
CA PRO A 381 -5.54 3.12 23.93
C PRO A 381 -4.12 3.41 24.35
N ARG A 382 -3.15 3.40 23.42
CA ARG A 382 -1.76 3.77 23.72
C ARG A 382 -1.68 5.19 24.31
N SER A 383 -2.29 6.16 23.63
CA SER A 383 -2.30 7.56 24.07
C SER A 383 -2.98 7.74 25.45
N LEU A 384 -4.04 6.96 25.74
CA LEU A 384 -4.73 7.00 27.02
C LEU A 384 -3.90 6.36 28.13
N ILE A 385 -3.21 5.26 27.87
CA ILE A 385 -2.30 4.60 28.80
C ILE A 385 -1.13 5.53 29.16
N ASP A 386 -0.54 6.18 28.18
CA ASP A 386 0.54 7.15 28.38
C ASP A 386 0.09 8.36 29.22
N ALA A 387 -1.19 8.73 29.11
CA ALA A 387 -1.82 9.78 29.92
C ALA A 387 -2.31 9.29 31.30
N GLY A 388 -2.20 7.97 31.62
CA GLY A 388 -2.67 7.37 32.88
C GLY A 388 -4.19 7.12 32.95
N ASP A 389 -4.92 7.27 31.83
CA ASP A 389 -6.38 7.01 31.78
C ASP A 389 -6.69 5.55 31.41
N PHE A 390 -6.39 4.66 32.35
CA PHE A 390 -6.56 3.22 32.15
C PHE A 390 -8.02 2.81 32.00
N THR A 391 -8.96 3.54 32.64
CA THR A 391 -10.39 3.25 32.55
C THR A 391 -10.90 3.46 31.13
N ARG A 392 -10.57 4.59 30.49
CA ARG A 392 -10.97 4.83 29.09
C ARG A 392 -10.25 3.89 28.13
N ALA A 393 -8.98 3.62 28.34
CA ALA A 393 -8.23 2.66 27.53
C ALA A 393 -8.90 1.27 27.56
N ARG A 394 -9.27 0.77 28.74
CA ARG A 394 -9.99 -0.49 28.91
C ARG A 394 -11.30 -0.51 28.16
N ARG A 395 -12.15 0.53 28.30
CA ARG A 395 -13.46 0.60 27.62
C ARG A 395 -13.31 0.57 26.11
N MET A 396 -12.30 1.24 25.54
CA MET A 396 -12.04 1.16 24.10
C MET A 396 -11.62 -0.25 23.67
N LEU A 397 -10.76 -0.90 24.42
CA LEU A 397 -10.32 -2.28 24.15
C LEU A 397 -11.48 -3.29 24.31
N GLU A 398 -12.41 -3.08 25.23
CA GLU A 398 -13.65 -3.86 25.38
C GLU A 398 -14.53 -3.76 24.11
N VAL A 399 -14.71 -2.55 23.58
CA VAL A 399 -15.45 -2.34 22.32
C VAL A 399 -14.72 -2.96 21.13
N ALA A 400 -13.40 -2.80 21.07
CA ALA A 400 -12.56 -3.43 20.05
C ALA A 400 -12.70 -4.96 20.07
N ALA A 401 -12.71 -5.58 21.25
CA ALA A 401 -12.90 -7.03 21.43
C ALA A 401 -14.26 -7.55 20.92
N ARG A 402 -15.28 -6.69 20.84
CA ARG A 402 -16.60 -7.05 20.25
C ARG A 402 -16.54 -7.09 18.71
N ILE A 403 -15.60 -6.36 18.11
CA ILE A 403 -15.40 -6.35 16.63
C ILE A 403 -14.61 -7.61 16.23
N ALA A 404 -13.49 -7.86 16.91
CA ALA A 404 -12.63 -9.02 16.69
C ALA A 404 -11.82 -9.36 17.92
N PRO A 405 -11.40 -10.63 18.11
CA PRO A 405 -10.51 -11.02 19.19
C PRO A 405 -9.22 -10.18 19.18
N LEU A 406 -8.87 -9.62 20.33
CA LEU A 406 -7.64 -8.83 20.46
C LEU A 406 -6.41 -9.72 20.30
N ARG A 407 -5.48 -9.30 19.46
CA ARG A 407 -4.21 -10.00 19.17
C ARG A 407 -3.04 -9.01 19.16
N GLY A 408 -1.83 -9.53 19.28
CA GLY A 408 -0.61 -8.74 19.16
C GLY A 408 -0.62 -7.52 20.07
N GLU A 409 -0.54 -6.33 19.51
CA GLU A 409 -0.43 -5.09 20.27
C GLU A 409 -1.70 -4.74 21.05
N GLY A 410 -2.89 -4.96 20.51
CA GLY A 410 -4.13 -4.76 21.26
C GLY A 410 -4.21 -5.61 22.51
N CYS A 411 -3.75 -6.86 22.42
CA CYS A 411 -3.61 -7.75 23.59
C CYS A 411 -2.55 -7.26 24.58
N ALA A 412 -1.39 -6.81 24.08
CA ALA A 412 -0.34 -6.26 24.94
C ALA A 412 -0.82 -5.03 25.71
N LEU A 413 -1.56 -4.13 25.07
CA LEU A 413 -2.17 -2.95 25.69
C LEU A 413 -3.21 -3.33 26.75
N LEU A 414 -4.07 -4.31 26.47
CA LEU A 414 -5.05 -4.80 27.44
C LEU A 414 -4.35 -5.38 28.69
N ASN A 415 -3.30 -6.18 28.49
CA ASN A 415 -2.50 -6.74 29.58
C ASN A 415 -1.79 -5.63 30.38
N GLU A 416 -1.32 -4.58 29.73
CA GLU A 416 -0.72 -3.42 30.39
C GLU A 416 -1.73 -2.68 31.26
N VAL A 417 -2.92 -2.40 30.71
CA VAL A 417 -4.02 -1.78 31.46
C VAL A 417 -4.40 -2.62 32.68
N ASN A 418 -4.57 -3.94 32.51
CA ASN A 418 -4.97 -4.84 33.59
C ASN A 418 -3.91 -4.96 34.71
N ARG A 419 -2.64 -4.80 34.38
CA ARG A 419 -1.56 -4.77 35.39
C ARG A 419 -1.55 -3.47 36.20
N ARG A 420 -1.80 -2.33 35.57
CA ARG A 420 -1.73 -1.01 36.19
C ARG A 420 -3.02 -0.63 36.92
N ASP A 421 -4.16 -1.08 36.41
CA ASP A 421 -5.49 -0.86 36.98
C ASP A 421 -6.31 -2.17 36.87
N PRO A 422 -6.19 -3.07 37.86
CA PRO A 422 -6.86 -4.38 37.81
C PRO A 422 -8.38 -4.24 37.69
N PRO A 423 -9.03 -5.00 36.78
CA PRO A 423 -10.47 -4.93 36.61
C PRO A 423 -11.21 -5.49 37.81
N ARG A 424 -12.36 -4.92 38.16
CA ARG A 424 -13.25 -5.42 39.24
C ARG A 424 -14.13 -6.58 38.75
N GLU A 425 -14.30 -6.76 37.47
CA GLU A 425 -15.07 -7.82 36.82
C GLU A 425 -14.22 -8.49 35.74
N ALA A 426 -14.69 -9.63 35.21
CA ALA A 426 -13.97 -10.36 34.17
C ALA A 426 -13.71 -9.47 32.94
N ALA A 427 -12.42 -9.20 32.67
CA ALA A 427 -11.98 -8.44 31.49
C ALA A 427 -11.99 -9.34 30.24
N PRO A 428 -12.12 -8.75 29.02
CA PRO A 428 -11.93 -9.51 27.78
C PRO A 428 -10.60 -10.22 27.79
N SER A 429 -10.60 -11.46 27.34
CA SER A 429 -9.37 -12.27 27.24
C SER A 429 -8.68 -12.05 25.90
N CYS A 430 -7.36 -12.12 25.91
CA CYS A 430 -6.55 -12.24 24.70
C CYS A 430 -6.68 -13.66 24.11
N SER A 431 -6.73 -13.77 22.81
CA SER A 431 -6.71 -15.05 22.07
C SER A 431 -5.38 -15.26 21.35
#